data_6c4b83e44bd659a8340a167ed093ae4c
#
_entry.id   6c4b83e44bd659a8340a167ed093ae4c
#
_cell.length_a   1.000
_cell.length_b   1.000
_cell.length_c   1.000
_cell.angle_alpha   90.00
_cell.angle_beta   90.00
_cell.angle_gamma   90.00
#
_symmetry.space_group_name_H-M   'P 1'
#
loop_
_entity.id
_entity.type
_entity.pdbx_description
1 polymer ?
#
loop_
_entity_poly.entity_id
_entity_poly.type
_entity_poly.pdbx_seq_one_letter_code
_entity_poly.pdbx_strand_id
1 'polypeptide(L)'
;MKEWWQWSPAQGSERLGFAIIGVGRFGIAVCRELLQNGADVLAVDRSERAVDELRQVEPSVEARVVDCTDEEALREAGVLDMGTVVVAISEPIEASITEP
;
A
#
# COMPACT_ATOMS: atom_id res chain seq x y z
N MET A 1 -8.21 9.74 22.42
CA MET A 1 -7.31 8.59 22.35
C MET A 1 -6.45 8.70 21.09
N LYS A 2 -5.20 8.39 21.22
CA LYS A 2 -4.31 8.47 20.08
C LYS A 2 -4.39 7.21 19.26
N GLU A 3 -4.49 7.39 17.97
CA GLU A 3 -4.51 6.27 17.07
C GLU A 3 -3.12 5.63 17.01
N TRP A 4 -3.07 4.32 16.89
CA TRP A 4 -1.77 3.66 16.83
C TRP A 4 -0.98 4.08 15.60
N TRP A 5 -1.66 4.43 14.53
CA TRP A 5 -0.96 4.81 13.30
C TRP A 5 -0.49 6.25 13.37
N GLN A 6 -1.00 7.01 14.33
CA GLN A 6 -0.51 8.37 14.53
C GLN A 6 0.77 8.41 15.32
N TRP A 7 1.10 7.29 15.92
CA TRP A 7 2.36 7.23 16.64
C TRP A 7 3.48 7.53 15.69
N SER A 8 4.35 8.43 16.04
CA SER A 8 5.45 8.76 15.18
C SER A 8 6.75 8.65 15.95
N PRO A 9 7.78 8.24 15.25
CA PRO A 9 9.10 8.18 15.87
C PRO A 9 9.51 9.56 16.31
N ALA A 10 10.34 9.60 17.28
CA ALA A 10 10.78 10.87 17.83
C ALA A 10 11.51 11.72 16.82
N GLN A 11 11.90 11.16 15.76
CA GLN A 11 12.67 11.87 14.77
C GLN A 11 11.93 12.98 14.11
N GLY A 12 10.64 12.93 14.15
CA GLY A 12 9.82 14.05 13.76
C GLY A 12 10.05 14.65 12.40
N SER A 13 11.24 14.72 11.94
CA SER A 13 11.49 15.33 10.65
C SER A 13 11.27 14.37 9.50
N GLU A 14 11.09 13.09 9.80
CA GLU A 14 10.93 12.09 8.75
C GLU A 14 9.51 11.68 8.66
N ARG A 15 9.05 11.56 7.43
CA ARG A 15 7.68 11.12 7.22
C ARG A 15 7.63 9.61 7.33
N LEU A 16 6.47 9.14 7.81
CA LEU A 16 6.25 7.70 7.84
C LEU A 16 6.03 7.21 6.43
N GLY A 17 6.72 6.14 6.09
CA GLY A 17 6.60 5.54 4.77
C GLY A 17 5.85 4.23 4.85
N PHE A 18 4.85 4.09 4.03
CA PHE A 18 4.03 2.90 3.99
C PHE A 18 3.98 2.36 2.58
N ALA A 19 4.16 1.06 2.44
CA ALA A 19 3.93 0.38 1.17
C ALA A 19 2.64 -0.42 1.30
N ILE A 20 1.75 -0.25 0.35
CA ILE A 20 0.48 -0.96 0.36
C ILE A 20 0.49 -1.94 -0.79
N ILE A 21 0.38 -3.22 -0.49
CA ILE A 21 0.36 -4.26 -1.50
C ILE A 21 -1.09 -4.69 -1.68
N GLY A 22 -1.65 -4.35 -2.83
CA GLY A 22 -3.05 -4.61 -3.11
C GLY A 22 -3.87 -3.35 -2.98
N VAL A 23 -4.45 -2.90 -4.09
CA VAL A 23 -5.20 -1.64 -4.08
C VAL A 23 -6.65 -1.84 -4.47
N GLY A 24 -7.26 -2.89 -3.94
CA GLY A 24 -8.70 -3.04 -4.01
C GLY A 24 -9.36 -2.05 -3.06
N ARG A 25 -10.61 -2.32 -2.73
CA ARG A 25 -11.35 -1.38 -1.89
C ARG A 25 -10.66 -1.10 -0.57
N PHE A 26 -10.20 -2.14 0.09
CA PHE A 26 -9.56 -1.96 1.38
C PHE A 26 -8.24 -1.22 1.22
N GLY A 27 -7.47 -1.59 0.21
CA GLY A 27 -6.19 -0.93 -0.01
C GLY A 27 -6.35 0.54 -0.34
N ILE A 28 -7.36 0.88 -1.13
CA ILE A 28 -7.61 2.28 -1.44
C ILE A 28 -7.98 3.05 -0.18
N ALA A 29 -8.82 2.45 0.68
CA ALA A 29 -9.22 3.13 1.90
C ALA A 29 -8.02 3.39 2.81
N VAL A 30 -7.12 2.41 2.90
CA VAL A 30 -5.92 2.57 3.72
C VAL A 30 -5.03 3.66 3.13
N CYS A 31 -4.85 3.65 1.81
CA CYS A 31 -4.03 4.67 1.17
C CYS A 31 -4.55 6.06 1.46
N ARG A 32 -5.87 6.23 1.32
CA ARG A 32 -6.44 7.56 1.52
C ARG A 32 -6.27 8.03 2.95
N GLU A 33 -6.48 7.12 3.89
CA GLU A 33 -6.33 7.47 5.29
C GLU A 33 -4.90 7.89 5.59
N LEU A 34 -3.94 7.14 5.09
CA LEU A 34 -2.54 7.45 5.35
C LEU A 34 -2.13 8.75 4.71
N LEU A 35 -2.57 8.98 3.48
CA LEU A 35 -2.22 10.22 2.79
C LEU A 35 -2.80 11.43 3.51
N GLN A 36 -4.01 11.30 4.03
CA GLN A 36 -4.63 12.40 4.75
C GLN A 36 -3.87 12.73 6.01
N ASN A 37 -3.11 11.80 6.52
CA ASN A 37 -2.35 11.99 7.74
C ASN A 37 -0.89 12.30 7.46
N GLY A 38 -0.56 12.63 6.24
CA GLY A 38 0.76 13.12 5.92
C GLY A 38 1.81 12.05 5.69
N ALA A 39 1.40 10.80 5.59
CA ALA A 39 2.37 9.74 5.34
C ALA A 39 2.74 9.68 3.87
N ASP A 40 3.91 9.14 3.59
CA ASP A 40 4.30 8.79 2.24
C ASP A 40 3.77 7.40 1.93
N VAL A 41 3.13 7.25 0.79
CA VAL A 41 2.50 5.98 0.45
C VAL A 41 2.95 5.53 -0.92
N LEU A 42 3.43 4.31 -0.98
CA LEU A 42 3.72 3.63 -2.24
C LEU A 42 2.75 2.47 -2.36
N ALA A 43 1.93 2.48 -3.37
CA ALA A 43 0.94 1.43 -3.56
C ALA A 43 1.30 0.60 -4.77
N VAL A 44 1.17 -0.71 -4.65
CA VAL A 44 1.48 -1.60 -5.76
C VAL A 44 0.37 -2.62 -5.91
N ASP A 45 0.14 -3.02 -7.15
CA ASP A 45 -0.83 -4.06 -7.46
C ASP A 45 -0.45 -4.60 -8.81
N ARG A 46 -0.73 -5.87 -9.05
CA ARG A 46 -0.46 -6.44 -10.35
C ARG A 46 -1.50 -6.03 -11.37
N SER A 47 -2.61 -5.51 -10.95
CA SER A 47 -3.69 -5.11 -11.84
C SER A 47 -3.50 -3.68 -12.27
N GLU A 48 -3.27 -3.49 -13.55
CA GLU A 48 -3.14 -2.15 -14.10
C GLU A 48 -4.40 -1.35 -13.86
N ARG A 49 -5.54 -2.01 -13.98
CA ARG A 49 -6.81 -1.35 -13.77
C ARG A 49 -6.95 -0.85 -12.34
N ALA A 50 -6.56 -1.66 -11.37
CA ALA A 50 -6.65 -1.25 -9.98
C ALA A 50 -5.75 -0.06 -9.70
N VAL A 51 -4.55 -0.08 -10.27
CA VAL A 51 -3.63 1.01 -10.07
C VAL A 51 -4.18 2.29 -10.70
N ASP A 52 -4.76 2.18 -11.89
CA ASP A 52 -5.33 3.35 -12.54
C ASP A 52 -6.49 3.92 -11.75
N GLU A 53 -7.32 3.05 -11.17
CA GLU A 53 -8.43 3.52 -10.37
C GLU A 53 -7.94 4.27 -9.13
N LEU A 54 -6.89 3.77 -8.51
CA LEU A 54 -6.33 4.47 -7.37
C LEU A 54 -5.79 5.83 -7.78
N ARG A 55 -5.11 5.89 -8.90
CA ARG A 55 -4.56 7.16 -9.34
C ARG A 55 -5.63 8.19 -9.61
N GLN A 56 -6.81 7.73 -10.01
CA GLN A 56 -7.89 8.67 -10.28
C GLN A 56 -8.45 9.26 -9.01
N VAL A 57 -8.53 8.49 -7.94
CA VAL A 57 -9.10 9.01 -6.70
C VAL A 57 -8.04 9.68 -5.83
N GLU A 58 -6.77 9.32 -6.00
CA GLU A 58 -5.70 9.92 -5.23
C GLU A 58 -4.54 10.23 -6.16
N PRO A 59 -4.63 11.32 -6.91
CA PRO A 59 -3.58 11.60 -7.89
C PRO A 59 -2.20 11.81 -7.29
N SER A 60 -2.11 12.12 -6.03
CA SER A 60 -0.81 12.38 -5.40
C SER A 60 -0.12 11.09 -4.93
N VAL A 61 -0.80 9.95 -4.99
CA VAL A 61 -0.20 8.73 -4.52
C VAL A 61 0.81 8.22 -5.55
N GLU A 62 1.85 7.58 -5.06
CA GLU A 62 2.74 6.87 -5.96
C GLU A 62 2.23 5.44 -6.07
N ALA A 63 1.79 5.08 -7.26
CA ALA A 63 1.20 3.77 -7.49
C ALA A 63 1.87 3.13 -8.69
N ARG A 64 2.16 1.84 -8.58
CA ARG A 64 2.87 1.12 -9.62
C ARG A 64 2.27 -0.24 -9.86
N VAL A 65 2.34 -0.68 -11.10
CA VAL A 65 1.92 -2.03 -11.47
C VAL A 65 3.11 -2.94 -11.22
N VAL A 66 2.95 -3.87 -10.29
CA VAL A 66 4.04 -4.74 -9.88
C VAL A 66 3.48 -6.13 -9.64
N ASP A 67 4.21 -7.14 -10.09
CA ASP A 67 3.86 -8.52 -9.77
C ASP A 67 4.19 -8.75 -8.31
N CYS A 68 3.19 -8.76 -7.47
CA CYS A 68 3.40 -8.82 -6.03
C CYS A 68 3.86 -10.19 -5.54
N THR A 69 3.90 -11.17 -6.42
CA THR A 69 4.47 -12.47 -6.06
C THR A 69 5.95 -12.55 -6.37
N ASP A 70 6.50 -11.51 -6.98
CA ASP A 70 7.90 -11.49 -7.38
C ASP A 70 8.66 -10.58 -6.42
N GLU A 71 9.47 -11.19 -5.57
CA GLU A 71 10.19 -10.43 -4.56
C GLU A 71 11.12 -9.42 -5.19
N GLU A 72 11.75 -9.79 -6.30
CA GLU A 72 12.65 -8.87 -6.96
C GLU A 72 11.92 -7.65 -7.48
N ALA A 73 10.74 -7.86 -8.04
CA ALA A 73 9.94 -6.75 -8.54
C ALA A 73 9.53 -5.82 -7.40
N LEU A 74 9.17 -6.39 -6.27
CA LEU A 74 8.83 -5.57 -5.10
C LEU A 74 10.03 -4.76 -4.64
N ARG A 75 11.20 -5.37 -4.62
CA ARG A 75 12.41 -4.67 -4.21
C ARG A 75 12.72 -3.53 -5.15
N GLU A 76 12.61 -3.77 -6.46
CA GLU A 76 12.91 -2.73 -7.43
C GLU A 76 11.91 -1.59 -7.37
N ALA A 77 10.69 -1.87 -6.98
CA ALA A 77 9.69 -0.83 -6.85
C ALA A 77 9.89 0.02 -5.60
N GLY A 78 10.75 -0.40 -4.69
CA GLY A 78 11.00 0.36 -3.49
C GLY A 78 10.16 -0.04 -2.30
N VAL A 79 9.42 -1.13 -2.43
CA VAL A 79 8.51 -1.55 -1.36
C VAL A 79 9.27 -1.84 -0.08
N LEU A 80 10.43 -2.47 -0.20
CA LEU A 80 11.19 -2.88 0.97
C LEU A 80 11.90 -1.72 1.65
N ASP A 81 11.94 -0.57 0.99
CA ASP A 81 12.56 0.61 1.58
C ASP A 81 11.58 1.41 2.43
N MET A 82 10.31 1.06 2.38
CA MET A 82 9.33 1.74 3.20
C MET A 82 9.40 1.21 4.62
N GLY A 83 9.01 2.04 5.57
CA GLY A 83 9.10 1.64 6.97
C GLY A 83 8.08 0.59 7.36
N THR A 84 6.95 0.58 6.71
CA THR A 84 5.88 -0.35 7.03
C THR A 84 5.26 -0.87 5.74
N VAL A 85 4.98 -2.16 5.72
CA VAL A 85 4.35 -2.78 4.56
C VAL A 85 3.00 -3.34 4.99
N VAL A 86 1.96 -2.94 4.29
CA VAL A 86 0.61 -3.40 4.56
C VAL A 86 0.16 -4.25 3.38
N VAL A 87 -0.27 -5.47 3.67
CA VAL A 87 -0.76 -6.37 2.62
C VAL A 87 -2.27 -6.37 2.68
N ALA A 88 -2.89 -5.88 1.61
CA ALA A 88 -4.33 -5.68 1.57
C ALA A 88 -4.94 -6.45 0.40
N ILE A 89 -4.51 -7.67 0.22
CA ILE A 89 -4.98 -8.53 -0.86
C ILE A 89 -6.04 -9.45 -0.30
N SER A 90 -7.21 -9.41 -0.90
CA SER A 90 -8.30 -10.28 -0.43
C SER A 90 -8.54 -11.46 -1.37
N GLU A 91 -8.35 -11.27 -2.65
CA GLU A 91 -8.66 -12.34 -3.59
C GLU A 91 -7.85 -13.60 -3.40
N PRO A 92 -6.54 -13.51 -3.25
CA PRO A 92 -5.76 -14.73 -3.07
C PRO A 92 -6.19 -15.51 -1.84
N ILE A 93 -6.60 -14.82 -0.81
CA ILE A 93 -7.06 -15.50 0.39
C ILE A 93 -8.32 -16.27 0.08
N GLU A 94 -9.22 -15.65 -0.65
CA GLU A 94 -10.47 -16.29 -1.02
C GLU A 94 -10.21 -17.51 -1.88
N ALA A 95 -9.32 -17.37 -2.82
CA ALA A 95 -8.99 -18.49 -3.70
C ALA A 95 -8.39 -19.64 -2.90
N SER A 96 -7.57 -19.32 -1.94
CA SER A 96 -6.97 -20.36 -1.11
C SER A 96 -8.02 -21.11 -0.31
N ILE A 97 -8.99 -20.40 0.18
CA ILE A 97 -10.03 -21.02 0.99
C ILE A 97 -10.87 -21.95 0.17
N THR A 98 -11.15 -21.57 -1.06
CA THR A 98 -11.98 -22.42 -1.91
C THR A 98 -11.23 -23.63 -2.43
N GLU A 99 -9.96 -23.65 -2.27
CA GLU A 99 -9.16 -24.75 -2.71
C GLU A 99 -9.43 -25.96 -1.86
N PRO A 100 -9.91 -27.05 -2.41
CA PRO A 100 -10.25 -28.21 -1.59
C PRO A 100 -9.05 -28.86 -0.96
#